data_304d9983dcaba0429769bcc5989829ef
#
_entry.id   304d9983dcaba0429769bcc5989829ef
#
_cell.length_a   1.000
_cell.length_b   1.000
_cell.length_c   1.000
_cell.angle_alpha   90.00
_cell.angle_beta   90.00
_cell.angle_gamma   90.00
#
_symmetry.space_group_name_H-M   'P 1'
#
loop_
_entity.id
_entity.type
_entity.pdbx_description
1 polymer ?
#
loop_
_entity_poly.entity_id
_entity_poly.type
_entity_poly.pdbx_seq_one_letter_code
_entity_poly.pdbx_strand_id
1 'polypeptide(L)'
;MSEFEEALWLSAENWVDSFPTDLPKHKFSKKHNKIINDIIYGKQDKKIKFSKGTIKVLIIAAVLLAIATTAFAIPPSREYIVDKFSNHSEYNVVDKKNSKSVTSLNVNYIPAGFEKSEDYGNTVQYVNGDKEFVVDKIELTASIGFDTEHYDPEIIKINGIDAVYYRSDYNEKGIIFNDGNYIYMIAGNIEKDELVQIAQNVK
;
A
#
# COMPACT_ATOMS: atom_id res chain seq x y z
N MET A 1 31.85 -39.63 3.37
CA MET A 1 32.16 -38.25 2.95
C MET A 1 32.18 -38.28 1.42
N SER A 2 31.48 -37.40 0.77
CA SER A 2 31.55 -37.34 -0.70
C SER A 2 32.86 -36.67 -1.15
N GLU A 3 33.32 -36.93 -2.38
CA GLU A 3 34.53 -36.26 -2.94
C GLU A 3 34.42 -34.73 -2.88
N PHE A 4 33.21 -34.22 -2.92
CA PHE A 4 32.92 -32.78 -2.80
C PHE A 4 33.16 -32.28 -1.38
N GLU A 5 32.73 -32.99 -0.36
CA GLU A 5 32.98 -32.65 1.05
C GLU A 5 34.47 -32.68 1.40
N GLU A 6 35.19 -33.64 0.85
CA GLU A 6 36.65 -33.75 1.03
C GLU A 6 37.40 -32.58 0.35
N ALA A 7 36.97 -32.20 -0.84
CA ALA A 7 37.52 -31.04 -1.55
C ALA A 7 37.23 -29.71 -0.81
N LEU A 8 36.05 -29.56 -0.22
CA LEU A 8 35.68 -28.41 0.60
C LEU A 8 36.54 -28.32 1.88
N TRP A 9 36.75 -29.44 2.55
CA TRP A 9 37.61 -29.53 3.73
C TRP A 9 39.05 -29.14 3.41
N LEU A 10 39.64 -29.72 2.37
CA LEU A 10 40.99 -29.41 1.92
C LEU A 10 41.14 -27.93 1.49
N SER A 11 40.12 -27.36 0.85
CA SER A 11 40.09 -25.95 0.50
C SER A 11 40.04 -25.04 1.73
N ALA A 12 39.24 -25.39 2.74
CA ALA A 12 39.15 -24.65 3.99
C ALA A 12 40.44 -24.70 4.80
N GLU A 13 41.07 -25.88 4.87
CA GLU A 13 42.34 -26.07 5.55
C GLU A 13 43.47 -25.26 4.88
N ASN A 14 43.60 -25.32 3.55
CA ASN A 14 44.55 -24.53 2.80
C ASN A 14 44.29 -23.01 2.96
N TRP A 15 43.03 -22.58 3.08
CA TRP A 15 42.70 -21.19 3.30
C TRP A 15 43.13 -20.72 4.71
N VAL A 16 42.88 -21.54 5.74
CA VAL A 16 43.32 -21.24 7.12
C VAL A 16 44.84 -21.18 7.20
N ASP A 17 45.56 -22.13 6.58
CA ASP A 17 47.04 -22.18 6.58
C ASP A 17 47.66 -21.05 5.76
N SER A 18 46.89 -20.42 4.87
CA SER A 18 47.36 -19.23 4.09
C SER A 18 47.43 -17.96 4.94
N PHE A 19 46.82 -17.91 6.12
CA PHE A 19 46.92 -16.74 6.98
C PHE A 19 48.31 -16.59 7.58
N PRO A 20 48.92 -15.40 7.51
CA PRO A 20 50.22 -15.18 8.12
C PRO A 20 50.15 -15.42 9.62
N THR A 21 50.98 -16.36 10.14
CA THR A 21 51.12 -16.67 11.55
C THR A 21 51.71 -15.55 12.39
N ASP A 22 52.44 -14.62 11.74
CA ASP A 22 53.05 -13.46 12.35
C ASP A 22 52.33 -12.16 11.95
N LEU A 23 51.10 -12.00 12.37
CA LEU A 23 50.40 -10.72 12.25
C LEU A 23 50.96 -9.74 13.29
N PRO A 24 51.39 -8.53 12.89
CA PRO A 24 51.81 -7.53 13.85
C PRO A 24 50.65 -7.21 14.82
N LYS A 25 50.92 -7.28 16.13
CA LYS A 25 49.92 -6.98 17.14
C LYS A 25 49.29 -5.63 16.88
N HIS A 26 48.02 -5.63 16.49
CA HIS A 26 47.29 -4.41 16.20
C HIS A 26 47.19 -3.54 17.46
N LYS A 27 47.68 -2.31 17.38
CA LYS A 27 47.56 -1.33 18.47
C LYS A 27 46.25 -0.57 18.30
N PHE A 28 45.27 -0.95 19.08
CA PHE A 28 44.00 -0.22 19.10
C PHE A 28 44.18 1.22 19.62
N SER A 29 43.35 2.13 19.09
CA SER A 29 43.39 3.53 19.54
C SER A 29 43.00 3.63 21.03
N LYS A 30 43.46 4.68 21.72
CA LYS A 30 43.09 4.96 23.11
C LYS A 30 41.59 5.01 23.32
N LYS A 31 40.84 5.51 22.33
CA LYS A 31 39.37 5.57 22.34
C LYS A 31 38.75 4.17 22.29
N HIS A 32 39.25 3.29 21.43
CA HIS A 32 38.79 1.91 21.31
C HIS A 32 39.05 1.11 22.61
N ASN A 33 40.27 1.17 23.12
CA ASN A 33 40.62 0.49 24.39
C ASN A 33 39.78 0.99 25.56
N LYS A 34 39.42 2.29 25.57
CA LYS A 34 38.52 2.84 26.60
C LYS A 34 37.12 2.24 26.49
N ILE A 35 36.58 2.15 25.28
CA ILE A 35 35.23 1.56 25.06
C ILE A 35 35.22 0.08 25.48
N ILE A 36 36.23 -0.69 25.07
CA ILE A 36 36.33 -2.12 25.43
C ILE A 36 36.47 -2.29 26.95
N ASN A 37 37.31 -1.49 27.60
CA ASN A 37 37.45 -1.54 29.06
C ASN A 37 36.13 -1.14 29.77
N ASP A 38 35.42 -0.16 29.27
CA ASP A 38 34.13 0.26 29.82
C ASP A 38 33.06 -0.86 29.68
N ILE A 39 33.13 -1.68 28.63
CA ILE A 39 32.28 -2.87 28.42
C ILE A 39 32.68 -4.02 29.33
N ILE A 40 34.00 -4.36 29.42
CA ILE A 40 34.49 -5.51 30.17
C ILE A 40 34.39 -5.28 31.69
N TYR A 41 34.74 -4.11 32.15
CA TYR A 41 34.81 -3.80 33.60
C TYR A 41 33.56 -3.06 34.11
N GLY A 42 32.49 -3.02 33.33
CA GLY A 42 31.18 -2.58 33.78
C GLY A 42 31.19 -1.24 34.50
N LYS A 43 31.61 -0.15 33.81
CA LYS A 43 31.33 1.17 34.36
C LYS A 43 29.83 1.34 34.46
N GLN A 44 29.36 1.46 35.68
CA GLN A 44 27.97 1.80 36.01
C GLN A 44 27.49 2.88 35.05
N ASP A 45 26.40 2.62 34.38
CA ASP A 45 25.68 3.58 33.57
C ASP A 45 25.54 4.87 34.38
N LYS A 46 26.23 5.93 33.94
CA LYS A 46 25.92 7.25 34.41
C LYS A 46 24.46 7.50 34.10
N LYS A 47 23.58 7.38 35.11
CA LYS A 47 22.17 7.73 34.95
C LYS A 47 22.14 9.14 34.38
N ILE A 48 21.78 9.25 33.11
CA ILE A 48 21.65 10.53 32.42
C ILE A 48 20.47 11.25 33.08
N LYS A 49 20.77 12.22 33.92
CA LYS A 49 19.77 13.09 34.56
C LYS A 49 19.36 14.13 33.51
N PHE A 50 18.27 13.88 32.82
CA PHE A 50 17.69 14.91 31.94
C PHE A 50 17.13 16.07 32.80
N SER A 51 17.39 17.30 32.37
CA SER A 51 16.73 18.47 32.97
C SER A 51 15.22 18.41 32.75
N LYS A 52 14.44 19.06 33.62
CA LYS A 52 12.97 19.15 33.44
C LYS A 52 12.57 19.71 32.07
N GLY A 53 13.38 20.59 31.48
CA GLY A 53 13.19 21.14 30.15
C GLY A 53 13.43 20.08 29.06
N THR A 54 14.51 19.30 29.18
CA THR A 54 14.84 18.23 28.24
C THR A 54 13.76 17.15 28.24
N ILE A 55 13.20 16.80 29.40
CA ILE A 55 12.09 15.81 29.48
C ILE A 55 10.85 16.34 28.75
N LYS A 56 10.50 17.63 28.91
CA LYS A 56 9.36 18.22 28.18
C LYS A 56 9.55 18.17 26.67
N VAL A 57 10.74 18.50 26.18
CA VAL A 57 11.06 18.43 24.74
C VAL A 57 10.96 16.99 24.21
N LEU A 58 11.47 16.00 24.98
CA LEU A 58 11.38 14.58 24.58
C LEU A 58 9.93 14.08 24.55
N ILE A 59 9.09 14.51 25.50
CA ILE A 59 7.65 14.16 25.49
C ILE A 59 6.96 14.77 24.28
N ILE A 60 7.22 16.04 23.97
CA ILE A 60 6.64 16.70 22.79
C ILE A 60 7.09 15.98 21.50
N ALA A 61 8.38 15.65 21.38
CA ALA A 61 8.90 14.91 20.25
C ALA A 61 8.27 13.52 20.11
N ALA A 62 8.08 12.79 21.22
CA ALA A 62 7.42 11.48 21.22
C ALA A 62 5.94 11.58 20.80
N VAL A 63 5.22 12.61 21.28
CA VAL A 63 3.82 12.85 20.87
C VAL A 63 3.73 13.20 19.39
N LEU A 64 4.62 14.06 18.87
CA LEU A 64 4.66 14.39 17.44
C LEU A 64 5.00 13.17 16.58
N LEU A 65 5.91 12.31 17.05
CA LEU A 65 6.24 11.05 16.38
C LEU A 65 5.05 10.08 16.37
N ALA A 66 4.32 9.98 17.49
CA ALA A 66 3.12 9.17 17.58
C ALA A 66 2.00 9.67 16.65
N ILE A 67 1.80 11.00 16.55
CA ILE A 67 0.85 11.60 15.61
C ILE A 67 1.28 11.34 14.16
N ALA A 68 2.56 11.48 13.84
CA ALA A 68 3.09 11.20 12.52
C ALA A 68 2.88 9.72 12.14
N THR A 69 3.16 8.77 13.05
CA THR A 69 2.96 7.33 12.79
C THR A 69 1.48 6.97 12.64
N THR A 70 0.57 7.62 13.36
CA THR A 70 -0.88 7.40 13.18
C THR A 70 -1.41 8.02 11.89
N ALA A 71 -0.83 9.14 11.41
CA ALA A 71 -1.18 9.73 10.12
C ALA A 71 -0.71 8.86 8.92
N PHE A 72 0.34 8.05 9.10
CA PHE A 72 0.81 7.09 8.11
C PHE A 72 0.21 5.68 8.28
N ALA A 73 -0.59 5.43 9.31
CA ALA A 73 -1.36 4.21 9.45
C ALA A 73 -2.63 4.26 8.59
N ILE A 74 -2.49 4.52 7.29
CA ILE A 74 -3.49 4.10 6.32
C ILE A 74 -3.48 2.57 6.39
N PRO A 75 -4.63 1.91 6.64
CA PRO A 75 -4.65 0.46 6.64
C PRO A 75 -4.06 -0.03 5.32
N PRO A 76 -3.01 -0.87 5.33
CA PRO A 76 -2.38 -1.35 4.09
C PRO A 76 -3.37 -2.07 3.15
N SER A 77 -4.53 -2.47 3.67
CA SER A 77 -5.62 -3.09 2.93
C SER A 77 -6.33 -2.19 1.91
N ARG A 78 -6.05 -0.87 1.89
CA ARG A 78 -6.66 0.08 0.95
C ARG A 78 -5.66 0.70 -0.01
N GLU A 79 -4.39 0.33 0.11
CA GLU A 79 -3.36 0.81 -0.78
C GLU A 79 -3.56 0.20 -2.17
N TYR A 80 -3.52 1.04 -3.19
CA TYR A 80 -3.64 0.64 -4.59
C TYR A 80 -2.53 1.28 -5.42
N ILE A 81 -2.24 0.68 -6.57
CA ILE A 81 -1.32 1.19 -7.58
C ILE A 81 -2.11 1.40 -8.87
N VAL A 82 -1.87 2.52 -9.53
CA VAL A 82 -2.33 2.76 -10.90
C VAL A 82 -1.14 2.65 -11.82
N ASP A 83 -1.07 1.53 -12.54
CA ASP A 83 -0.05 1.30 -13.54
C ASP A 83 -0.47 1.95 -14.85
N LYS A 84 0.31 2.95 -15.32
CA LYS A 84 0.01 3.68 -16.55
C LYS A 84 0.73 3.06 -17.74
N PHE A 85 -0.02 2.70 -18.75
CA PHE A 85 0.45 2.24 -20.06
C PHE A 85 0.25 3.33 -21.11
N SER A 86 0.58 3.05 -22.38
CA SER A 86 0.49 4.04 -23.45
C SER A 86 -0.95 4.48 -23.77
N ASN A 87 -1.92 3.60 -23.66
CA ASN A 87 -3.31 3.81 -24.04
C ASN A 87 -4.34 3.44 -22.96
N HIS A 88 -3.91 2.88 -21.84
CA HIS A 88 -4.78 2.52 -20.72
C HIS A 88 -4.01 2.58 -19.41
N SER A 89 -4.74 2.51 -18.31
CA SER A 89 -4.18 2.30 -16.97
C SER A 89 -4.85 1.11 -16.28
N GLU A 90 -4.15 0.50 -15.35
CA GLU A 90 -4.67 -0.59 -14.54
C GLU A 90 -4.70 -0.20 -13.07
N TYR A 91 -5.85 -0.43 -12.43
CA TYR A 91 -6.02 -0.28 -10.99
C TYR A 91 -5.77 -1.62 -10.31
N ASN A 92 -4.80 -1.67 -9.42
CA ASN A 92 -4.39 -2.86 -8.66
C ASN A 92 -4.38 -2.58 -7.16
N VAL A 93 -4.99 -3.46 -6.36
CA VAL A 93 -4.90 -3.38 -4.89
C VAL A 93 -3.63 -4.08 -4.41
N VAL A 94 -2.86 -3.42 -3.52
CA VAL A 94 -1.58 -3.91 -3.02
C VAL A 94 -1.77 -5.06 -2.03
N ASP A 95 -2.60 -4.86 -0.99
CA ASP A 95 -2.89 -5.90 0.01
C ASP A 95 -4.21 -6.62 -0.29
N LYS A 96 -4.10 -7.84 -0.78
CA LYS A 96 -5.21 -8.70 -1.21
C LYS A 96 -5.65 -9.71 -0.12
N LYS A 97 -5.10 -9.63 1.10
CA LYS A 97 -5.34 -10.63 2.17
C LYS A 97 -6.80 -10.72 2.60
N ASN A 98 -7.52 -9.60 2.53
CA ASN A 98 -8.92 -9.53 2.92
C ASN A 98 -9.89 -9.75 1.75
N SER A 99 -9.39 -10.16 0.57
CA SER A 99 -10.24 -10.45 -0.59
C SER A 99 -11.28 -11.50 -0.24
N LYS A 100 -12.53 -11.22 -0.59
CA LYS A 100 -13.67 -12.10 -0.37
C LYS A 100 -14.38 -12.34 -1.68
N SER A 101 -14.93 -13.53 -1.84
CA SER A 101 -15.81 -13.84 -2.97
C SER A 101 -17.05 -12.95 -2.94
N VAL A 102 -17.38 -12.36 -4.06
CA VAL A 102 -18.54 -11.47 -4.18
C VAL A 102 -19.81 -12.29 -4.16
N THR A 103 -20.71 -11.95 -3.23
CA THR A 103 -22.00 -12.65 -3.11
C THR A 103 -23.18 -11.81 -3.58
N SER A 104 -23.10 -10.50 -3.43
CA SER A 104 -24.17 -9.58 -3.83
C SER A 104 -23.64 -8.14 -3.89
N LEU A 105 -24.28 -7.32 -4.70
CA LEU A 105 -24.07 -5.88 -4.82
C LEU A 105 -25.38 -5.17 -4.44
N ASN A 106 -25.28 -4.16 -3.56
CA ASN A 106 -26.40 -3.30 -3.20
C ASN A 106 -26.09 -1.87 -3.65
N VAL A 107 -26.96 -1.32 -4.49
CA VAL A 107 -26.91 0.08 -4.94
C VAL A 107 -28.06 0.82 -4.25
N ASN A 108 -27.73 1.61 -3.21
CA ASN A 108 -28.75 2.27 -2.36
C ASN A 108 -29.19 3.64 -2.89
N TYR A 109 -28.52 4.18 -3.91
CA TYR A 109 -28.90 5.40 -4.58
C TYR A 109 -28.90 5.17 -6.08
N ILE A 110 -30.02 5.52 -6.72
CA ILE A 110 -30.21 5.46 -8.17
C ILE A 110 -30.69 6.85 -8.59
N PRO A 111 -30.02 7.53 -9.54
CA PRO A 111 -30.48 8.83 -10.04
C PRO A 111 -31.92 8.76 -10.59
N ALA A 112 -32.64 9.87 -10.49
CA ALA A 112 -34.03 9.93 -10.93
C ALA A 112 -34.17 9.58 -12.43
N GLY A 113 -35.16 8.73 -12.73
CA GLY A 113 -35.46 8.31 -14.11
C GLY A 113 -34.66 7.10 -14.61
N PHE A 114 -33.68 6.62 -13.82
CA PHE A 114 -32.98 5.38 -14.19
C PHE A 114 -33.76 4.15 -13.69
N GLU A 115 -33.79 3.14 -14.52
CA GLU A 115 -34.39 1.83 -14.23
C GLU A 115 -33.32 0.75 -14.37
N LYS A 116 -33.42 -0.27 -13.52
CA LYS A 116 -32.51 -1.43 -13.60
C LYS A 116 -32.82 -2.21 -14.89
N SER A 117 -31.80 -2.38 -15.76
CA SER A 117 -31.93 -3.13 -16.99
C SER A 117 -31.42 -4.56 -16.85
N GLU A 118 -30.28 -4.75 -16.18
CA GLU A 118 -29.66 -6.06 -15.99
C GLU A 118 -29.11 -6.20 -14.57
N ASP A 119 -29.11 -7.43 -14.04
CA ASP A 119 -28.61 -7.77 -12.70
C ASP A 119 -27.98 -9.17 -12.71
N TYR A 120 -26.66 -9.20 -12.57
CA TYR A 120 -25.86 -10.43 -12.50
C TYR A 120 -25.36 -10.74 -11.08
N GLY A 121 -25.94 -10.08 -10.06
CA GLY A 121 -25.57 -10.26 -8.67
C GLY A 121 -24.41 -9.41 -8.21
N ASN A 122 -23.29 -9.45 -8.90
CA ASN A 122 -22.10 -8.62 -8.65
C ASN A 122 -21.95 -7.44 -9.61
N THR A 123 -22.73 -7.42 -10.68
CA THR A 123 -22.80 -6.37 -11.71
C THR A 123 -24.25 -6.00 -11.92
N VAL A 124 -24.55 -4.70 -11.89
CA VAL A 124 -25.92 -4.21 -12.14
C VAL A 124 -25.86 -3.03 -13.11
N GLN A 125 -26.69 -3.07 -14.15
CA GLN A 125 -26.82 -2.00 -15.14
C GLN A 125 -28.12 -1.22 -14.96
N TYR A 126 -28.04 0.09 -15.16
CA TYR A 126 -29.16 1.02 -15.13
C TYR A 126 -29.22 1.86 -16.38
N VAL A 127 -30.40 2.13 -16.88
CA VAL A 127 -30.62 2.89 -18.11
C VAL A 127 -31.68 3.98 -17.93
N ASN A 128 -31.53 5.09 -18.65
CA ASN A 128 -32.49 6.16 -18.77
C ASN A 128 -32.36 6.81 -20.18
N GLY A 129 -33.15 6.34 -21.14
CA GLY A 129 -33.03 6.75 -22.55
C GLY A 129 -31.64 6.41 -23.10
N ASP A 130 -30.88 7.42 -23.51
CA ASP A 130 -29.53 7.26 -24.05
C ASP A 130 -28.43 7.25 -22.95
N LYS A 131 -28.82 7.43 -21.69
CA LYS A 131 -27.92 7.38 -20.56
C LYS A 131 -27.92 6.02 -19.92
N GLU A 132 -26.75 5.56 -19.54
CA GLU A 132 -26.56 4.29 -18.84
C GLU A 132 -25.40 4.38 -17.85
N PHE A 133 -25.43 3.54 -16.85
CA PHE A 133 -24.29 3.25 -16.00
C PHE A 133 -24.33 1.81 -15.49
N VAL A 134 -23.15 1.30 -15.20
CA VAL A 134 -22.92 -0.03 -14.61
C VAL A 134 -22.26 0.14 -13.27
N VAL A 135 -22.63 -0.70 -12.34
CA VAL A 135 -21.97 -0.83 -11.02
C VAL A 135 -21.46 -2.25 -10.88
N ASP A 136 -20.17 -2.38 -10.63
CA ASP A 136 -19.48 -3.64 -10.40
C ASP A 136 -18.94 -3.71 -8.98
N LYS A 137 -19.07 -4.88 -8.36
CA LYS A 137 -18.41 -5.27 -7.13
C LYS A 137 -17.49 -6.45 -7.42
N ILE A 138 -16.20 -6.28 -7.19
CA ILE A 138 -15.14 -7.13 -7.72
C ILE A 138 -14.22 -7.55 -6.58
N GLU A 139 -13.63 -8.73 -6.67
CA GLU A 139 -12.64 -9.20 -5.68
C GLU A 139 -11.37 -8.36 -5.72
N LEU A 140 -10.69 -8.18 -4.56
CA LEU A 140 -9.43 -7.42 -4.48
C LEU A 140 -8.28 -8.03 -5.31
N THR A 141 -8.43 -9.27 -5.73
CA THR A 141 -7.42 -9.97 -6.55
C THR A 141 -7.43 -9.56 -8.02
N ALA A 142 -8.51 -8.92 -8.47
CA ALA A 142 -8.64 -8.47 -9.86
C ALA A 142 -7.74 -7.27 -10.17
N SER A 143 -7.42 -7.10 -11.45
CA SER A 143 -6.88 -5.90 -12.05
C SER A 143 -7.97 -5.24 -12.90
N ILE A 144 -8.19 -3.94 -12.74
CA ILE A 144 -9.23 -3.20 -13.46
C ILE A 144 -8.57 -2.28 -14.47
N GLY A 145 -8.70 -2.63 -15.75
CA GLY A 145 -8.25 -1.77 -16.85
C GLY A 145 -9.25 -0.66 -17.14
N PHE A 146 -8.77 0.55 -17.42
CA PHE A 146 -9.58 1.69 -17.85
C PHE A 146 -8.81 2.58 -18.82
N ASP A 147 -9.53 3.24 -19.71
CA ASP A 147 -8.95 4.10 -20.74
C ASP A 147 -8.32 5.35 -20.14
N THR A 148 -7.08 5.66 -20.54
CA THR A 148 -6.35 6.88 -20.17
C THR A 148 -5.54 7.44 -21.34
N GLU A 149 -5.92 7.11 -22.57
CA GLU A 149 -5.16 7.53 -23.74
C GLU A 149 -5.07 9.06 -23.86
N HIS A 150 -6.17 9.76 -23.62
CA HIS A 150 -6.25 11.22 -23.77
C HIS A 150 -6.52 11.99 -22.47
N TYR A 151 -6.87 11.30 -21.38
CA TYR A 151 -7.22 11.94 -20.11
C TYR A 151 -6.47 11.29 -18.94
N ASP A 152 -5.75 12.10 -18.19
CA ASP A 152 -5.16 11.62 -16.93
C ASP A 152 -6.25 11.38 -15.88
N PRO A 153 -6.17 10.30 -15.10
CA PRO A 153 -7.10 10.03 -14.02
C PRO A 153 -6.93 11.03 -12.87
N GLU A 154 -8.02 11.33 -12.18
CA GLU A 154 -8.04 12.21 -11.01
C GLU A 154 -8.22 11.39 -9.73
N ILE A 155 -7.47 11.71 -8.67
CA ILE A 155 -7.73 11.15 -7.34
C ILE A 155 -8.79 11.99 -6.65
N ILE A 156 -9.89 11.35 -6.27
CA ILE A 156 -11.01 11.95 -5.54
C ILE A 156 -11.26 11.19 -4.22
N LYS A 157 -12.19 11.68 -3.39
CA LYS A 157 -12.59 11.01 -2.15
C LYS A 157 -14.03 10.50 -2.22
N ILE A 158 -14.23 9.23 -1.94
CA ILE A 158 -15.55 8.59 -1.76
C ILE A 158 -15.66 8.13 -0.30
N ASN A 159 -16.51 8.78 0.49
CA ASN A 159 -16.66 8.48 1.92
C ASN A 159 -15.33 8.48 2.70
N GLY A 160 -14.39 9.38 2.33
CA GLY A 160 -13.07 9.49 2.93
C GLY A 160 -12.03 8.50 2.40
N ILE A 161 -12.39 7.63 1.46
CA ILE A 161 -11.50 6.67 0.78
C ILE A 161 -10.99 7.30 -0.52
N ASP A 162 -9.70 7.09 -0.83
CA ASP A 162 -9.15 7.48 -2.13
C ASP A 162 -9.78 6.64 -3.25
N ALA A 163 -10.21 7.32 -4.29
CA ALA A 163 -10.83 6.75 -5.48
C ALA A 163 -10.22 7.36 -6.74
N VAL A 164 -10.17 6.59 -7.79
CA VAL A 164 -9.71 7.01 -9.12
C VAL A 164 -10.93 7.36 -9.96
N TYR A 165 -11.04 8.62 -10.38
CA TYR A 165 -12.00 9.05 -11.39
C TYR A 165 -11.30 9.12 -12.75
N TYR A 166 -11.90 8.53 -13.78
CA TYR A 166 -11.38 8.55 -15.15
C TYR A 166 -12.45 8.97 -16.17
N ARG A 167 -12.00 9.33 -17.36
CA ARG A 167 -12.83 9.61 -18.54
C ARG A 167 -12.23 8.93 -19.76
N SER A 168 -13.05 8.41 -20.64
CA SER A 168 -12.64 7.86 -21.92
C SER A 168 -13.05 8.77 -23.08
N ASP A 169 -12.49 8.52 -24.25
CA ASP A 169 -12.85 9.19 -25.50
C ASP A 169 -14.28 8.89 -25.96
N TYR A 170 -14.85 7.80 -25.48
CA TYR A 170 -16.20 7.34 -25.82
C TYR A 170 -17.29 7.95 -24.94
N ASN A 171 -17.02 9.10 -24.31
CA ASN A 171 -17.92 9.77 -23.36
C ASN A 171 -18.26 8.94 -22.11
N GLU A 172 -17.53 7.86 -21.87
CA GLU A 172 -17.62 7.09 -20.64
C GLU A 172 -16.81 7.78 -19.53
N LYS A 173 -17.36 7.80 -18.35
CA LYS A 173 -16.71 8.28 -17.13
C LYS A 173 -16.84 7.19 -16.08
N GLY A 174 -15.85 7.06 -15.19
CA GLY A 174 -15.95 6.05 -14.16
C GLY A 174 -15.24 6.43 -12.88
N ILE A 175 -15.58 5.73 -11.81
CA ILE A 175 -14.96 5.80 -10.50
C ILE A 175 -14.57 4.39 -10.06
N ILE A 176 -13.32 4.22 -9.63
CA ILE A 176 -12.81 2.96 -9.10
C ILE A 176 -12.28 3.22 -7.69
N PHE A 177 -12.68 2.42 -6.71
CA PHE A 177 -12.15 2.46 -5.35
C PHE A 177 -12.25 1.09 -4.68
N ASN A 178 -11.56 0.90 -3.56
CA ASN A 178 -11.72 -0.30 -2.74
C ASN A 178 -12.03 0.07 -1.28
N ASP A 179 -12.86 -0.74 -0.62
CA ASP A 179 -13.23 -0.58 0.79
C ASP A 179 -12.36 -1.40 1.74
N GLY A 180 -11.37 -2.11 1.19
CA GLY A 180 -10.48 -3.03 1.90
C GLY A 180 -10.97 -4.50 1.89
N ASN A 181 -12.15 -4.79 1.31
CA ASN A 181 -12.66 -6.14 1.08
C ASN A 181 -12.98 -6.39 -0.39
N TYR A 182 -13.43 -5.35 -1.11
CA TYR A 182 -13.86 -5.41 -2.50
C TYR A 182 -13.38 -4.18 -3.27
N ILE A 183 -13.25 -4.32 -4.58
CA ILE A 183 -13.15 -3.20 -5.51
C ILE A 183 -14.56 -2.89 -6.00
N TYR A 184 -14.88 -1.61 -6.09
CA TYR A 184 -16.10 -1.09 -6.73
C TYR A 184 -15.71 -0.30 -7.95
N MET A 185 -16.38 -0.55 -9.05
CA MET A 185 -16.30 0.23 -10.28
C MET A 185 -17.70 0.71 -10.67
N ILE A 186 -17.82 2.00 -10.90
CA ILE A 186 -19.04 2.63 -11.42
C ILE A 186 -18.64 3.32 -12.71
N ALA A 187 -19.23 2.94 -13.83
CA ALA A 187 -18.90 3.49 -15.14
C ALA A 187 -20.16 3.76 -15.97
N GLY A 188 -20.13 4.83 -16.75
CA GLY A 188 -21.24 5.18 -17.63
C GLY A 188 -21.09 6.53 -18.29
N ASN A 189 -22.11 6.91 -19.10
CA ASN A 189 -22.18 8.18 -19.80
C ASN A 189 -22.97 9.27 -19.04
N ILE A 190 -22.92 9.21 -17.70
CA ILE A 190 -23.58 10.15 -16.78
C ILE A 190 -22.59 11.18 -16.23
N GLU A 191 -23.09 12.19 -15.50
CA GLU A 191 -22.24 13.25 -14.97
C GLU A 191 -21.42 12.78 -13.74
N LYS A 192 -20.25 13.43 -13.53
CA LYS A 192 -19.33 13.11 -12.43
C LYS A 192 -20.02 13.12 -11.07
N ASP A 193 -20.88 14.10 -10.83
CA ASP A 193 -21.57 14.26 -9.55
C ASP A 193 -22.56 13.12 -9.30
N GLU A 194 -23.22 12.61 -10.34
CA GLU A 194 -24.11 11.44 -10.25
C GLU A 194 -23.29 10.17 -9.94
N LEU A 195 -22.15 9.95 -10.62
CA LEU A 195 -21.23 8.85 -10.34
C LEU A 195 -20.74 8.88 -8.88
N VAL A 196 -20.38 10.07 -8.37
CA VAL A 196 -19.94 10.25 -6.98
C VAL A 196 -21.07 9.88 -6.00
N GLN A 197 -22.30 10.31 -6.26
CA GLN A 197 -23.44 9.98 -5.39
C GLN A 197 -23.73 8.47 -5.40
N ILE A 198 -23.66 7.81 -6.55
CA ILE A 198 -23.80 6.35 -6.64
C ILE A 198 -22.66 5.68 -5.84
N ALA A 199 -21.40 6.07 -6.09
CA ALA A 199 -20.24 5.50 -5.42
C ALA A 199 -20.28 5.64 -3.89
N GLN A 200 -20.84 6.73 -3.37
CA GLN A 200 -21.03 6.94 -1.93
C GLN A 200 -22.09 6.01 -1.31
N ASN A 201 -22.94 5.38 -2.13
CA ASN A 201 -24.12 4.63 -1.70
C ASN A 201 -24.10 3.16 -2.18
N VAL A 202 -22.98 2.62 -2.62
CA VAL A 202 -22.82 1.19 -2.94
C VAL A 202 -22.27 0.40 -1.73
N LYS A 203 -22.64 -0.91 -1.67
CA LYS A 203 -22.17 -1.83 -0.62
C LYS A 203 -22.06 -3.26 -1.15
#